data_55355296e2e40a8126a12c5acc043a0c
#
_entry.id   55355296e2e40a8126a12c5acc043a0c
#
_cell.length_a   1.000
_cell.length_b   1.000
_cell.length_c   1.000
_cell.angle_alpha   90.00
_cell.angle_beta   90.00
_cell.angle_gamma   90.00
#
_symmetry.space_group_name_H-M   'P 1'
#
loop_
_entity.id
_entity.type
_entity.pdbx_description
1 polymer ?
#
loop_
_entity_poly.entity_id
_entity_poly.type
_entity_poly.pdbx_seq_one_letter_code
_entity_poly.pdbx_strand_id
1 'polypeptide(L)'
;MIDGILDLSWWQLLLVVLGMTHVTIVGVTVYLHRCQAHRALNLHPVLAHFFRFWLWMTTGMVTGEWVGVHRRHHARCETAEDPHSPQVLGLNKVLWEGAELYREAADDHDLVQRYSHGTPDDWVERHLYDRHRLLGISAMLVIDFVLFGILGIAVWAVQMIWIPFFAAGVINGVGHFWGYRNFQSPDAATNISPWGVLIGGEELHNNHHAFPSSAKLSARWWEFDIGWMYIRLFSLLGLAEVRRVARKPGMDTSKSVIDMDTVKAVVTHRMYILANYAREVIKPVADAELCRSERHCRRLARQARRLLVREESSLDESSRKRLEMILENSQVLATVHRSRKQLQQVWDRTATSQEALLAALQQWCREAESSGIKVLQDFAHSLRGYYPVAH
;
A
#
# COMPACT_ATOMS: atom_id res chain seq x y z
N MET A 1 -27.40 -2.21 -38.35
CA MET A 1 -26.89 -1.82 -37.01
C MET A 1 -26.77 -0.30 -37.00
N ILE A 2 -26.99 0.36 -35.89
CA ILE A 2 -26.68 1.79 -35.77
C ILE A 2 -25.16 1.86 -35.66
N ASP A 3 -24.50 2.24 -36.77
CA ASP A 3 -23.05 2.33 -36.88
C ASP A 3 -22.61 3.70 -36.32
N GLY A 4 -21.45 3.74 -35.66
CA GLY A 4 -20.87 4.98 -35.16
C GLY A 4 -20.14 5.76 -36.24
N ILE A 5 -19.58 6.93 -35.88
CA ILE A 5 -18.77 7.73 -36.78
C ILE A 5 -17.48 6.99 -37.19
N LEU A 6 -16.94 6.16 -36.25
CA LEU A 6 -15.72 5.40 -36.48
C LEU A 6 -16.07 3.96 -36.85
N ASP A 7 -15.69 3.54 -38.03
CA ASP A 7 -15.82 2.16 -38.53
C ASP A 7 -14.59 1.36 -38.09
N LEU A 8 -14.66 0.82 -36.87
CA LEU A 8 -13.56 0.08 -36.25
C LEU A 8 -13.79 -1.43 -36.32
N SER A 9 -12.72 -2.15 -36.70
CA SER A 9 -12.70 -3.61 -36.53
C SER A 9 -12.74 -3.98 -35.04
N TRP A 10 -13.16 -5.21 -34.72
CA TRP A 10 -13.30 -5.68 -33.34
C TRP A 10 -12.02 -5.54 -32.50
N TRP A 11 -10.84 -5.76 -33.09
CA TRP A 11 -9.55 -5.62 -32.38
C TRP A 11 -9.16 -4.15 -32.13
N GLN A 12 -9.54 -3.23 -33.05
CA GLN A 12 -9.35 -1.78 -32.85
C GLN A 12 -10.27 -1.29 -31.72
N LEU A 13 -11.53 -1.75 -31.69
CA LEU A 13 -12.43 -1.44 -30.61
C LEU A 13 -11.90 -1.95 -29.26
N LEU A 14 -11.36 -3.16 -29.22
CA LEU A 14 -10.70 -3.71 -28.02
C LEU A 14 -9.54 -2.81 -27.57
N LEU A 15 -8.69 -2.35 -28.50
CA LEU A 15 -7.59 -1.43 -28.16
C LEU A 15 -8.10 -0.09 -27.62
N VAL A 16 -9.19 0.44 -28.17
CA VAL A 16 -9.84 1.65 -27.66
C VAL A 16 -10.32 1.44 -26.22
N VAL A 17 -11.06 0.37 -25.96
CA VAL A 17 -11.55 0.04 -24.60
C VAL A 17 -10.38 -0.06 -23.61
N LEU A 18 -9.35 -0.81 -23.97
CA LEU A 18 -8.16 -0.96 -23.12
C LEU A 18 -7.44 0.37 -22.90
N GLY A 19 -7.31 1.20 -23.95
CA GLY A 19 -6.69 2.52 -23.87
C GLY A 19 -7.46 3.48 -22.96
N MET A 20 -8.77 3.60 -23.14
CA MET A 20 -9.63 4.47 -22.33
C MET A 20 -9.65 4.02 -20.86
N THR A 21 -9.80 2.72 -20.62
CA THR A 21 -9.75 2.13 -19.28
C THR A 21 -8.37 2.38 -18.64
N HIS A 22 -7.29 2.26 -19.43
CA HIS A 22 -5.94 2.48 -18.94
C HIS A 22 -5.71 3.95 -18.52
N VAL A 23 -6.22 4.92 -19.27
CA VAL A 23 -6.19 6.34 -18.87
C VAL A 23 -6.92 6.55 -17.55
N THR A 24 -8.05 5.89 -17.34
CA THR A 24 -8.79 5.92 -16.07
C THR A 24 -7.95 5.34 -14.92
N ILE A 25 -7.30 4.19 -15.13
CA ILE A 25 -6.40 3.57 -14.17
C ILE A 25 -5.25 4.52 -13.79
N VAL A 26 -4.61 5.15 -14.79
CA VAL A 26 -3.54 6.13 -14.56
C VAL A 26 -4.07 7.33 -13.76
N GLY A 27 -5.27 7.82 -14.08
CA GLY A 27 -5.93 8.89 -13.32
C GLY A 27 -6.17 8.51 -11.86
N VAL A 28 -6.64 7.29 -11.58
CA VAL A 28 -6.85 6.81 -10.22
C VAL A 28 -5.52 6.69 -9.48
N THR A 29 -4.54 5.96 -10.03
CA THR A 29 -3.28 5.68 -9.31
C THR A 29 -2.38 6.89 -9.17
N VAL A 30 -2.28 7.76 -10.20
CA VAL A 30 -1.35 8.91 -10.17
C VAL A 30 -2.00 10.13 -9.54
N TYR A 31 -3.24 10.47 -9.96
CA TYR A 31 -3.90 11.68 -9.48
C TYR A 31 -4.62 11.46 -8.15
N LEU A 32 -5.63 10.58 -8.05
CA LEU A 32 -6.39 10.41 -6.81
C LEU A 32 -5.53 9.84 -5.69
N HIS A 33 -4.82 8.76 -5.95
CA HIS A 33 -4.12 7.99 -4.94
C HIS A 33 -2.80 8.65 -4.53
N ARG A 34 -1.80 8.69 -5.42
CA ARG A 34 -0.45 9.12 -5.05
C ARG A 34 -0.33 10.64 -4.93
N CYS A 35 -1.07 11.43 -5.75
CA CYS A 35 -1.03 12.90 -5.66
C CYS A 35 -1.98 13.42 -4.57
N GLN A 36 -3.29 13.15 -4.66
CA GLN A 36 -4.28 13.75 -3.78
C GLN A 36 -4.34 13.10 -2.40
N ALA A 37 -4.45 11.76 -2.31
CA ALA A 37 -4.57 11.08 -1.02
C ALA A 37 -3.26 11.13 -0.23
N HIS A 38 -2.16 10.71 -0.82
CA HIS A 38 -0.88 10.52 -0.12
C HIS A 38 0.14 11.64 -0.29
N ARG A 39 -0.11 12.60 -1.18
CA ARG A 39 0.76 13.75 -1.42
C ARG A 39 2.23 13.36 -1.68
N ALA A 40 2.41 12.23 -2.38
CA ALA A 40 3.71 11.69 -2.73
C ALA A 40 4.39 12.43 -3.90
N LEU A 41 3.59 13.14 -4.69
CA LEU A 41 4.03 13.97 -5.81
C LEU A 41 3.11 15.19 -5.99
N ASN A 42 3.61 16.19 -6.72
CA ASN A 42 2.82 17.30 -7.24
C ASN A 42 2.63 17.08 -8.75
N LEU A 43 1.44 17.33 -9.28
CA LEU A 43 1.17 17.35 -10.72
C LEU A 43 1.04 18.79 -11.22
N HIS A 44 1.49 19.01 -12.45
CA HIS A 44 1.22 20.28 -13.13
C HIS A 44 -0.31 20.49 -13.22
N PRO A 45 -0.84 21.72 -13.00
CA PRO A 45 -2.27 21.98 -12.94
C PRO A 45 -3.06 21.47 -14.16
N VAL A 46 -2.48 21.57 -15.37
CA VAL A 46 -3.11 21.07 -16.60
C VAL A 46 -3.31 19.55 -16.55
N LEU A 47 -2.30 18.80 -16.12
CA LEU A 47 -2.39 17.34 -16.04
C LEU A 47 -3.33 16.90 -14.90
N ALA A 48 -3.27 17.59 -13.77
CA ALA A 48 -4.16 17.35 -12.64
C ALA A 48 -5.63 17.59 -13.03
N HIS A 49 -5.91 18.70 -13.75
CA HIS A 49 -7.25 19.01 -14.23
C HIS A 49 -7.73 18.03 -15.31
N PHE A 50 -6.84 17.59 -16.23
CA PHE A 50 -7.16 16.56 -17.21
C PHE A 50 -7.62 15.26 -16.53
N PHE A 51 -6.88 14.75 -15.55
CA PHE A 51 -7.29 13.54 -14.84
C PHE A 51 -8.58 13.72 -14.05
N ARG A 52 -8.77 14.87 -13.39
CA ARG A 52 -9.99 15.19 -12.67
C ARG A 52 -11.21 15.18 -13.59
N PHE A 53 -11.11 15.84 -14.75
CA PHE A 53 -12.17 15.86 -15.75
C PHE A 53 -12.43 14.46 -16.33
N TRP A 54 -11.39 13.72 -16.70
CA TRP A 54 -11.50 12.37 -17.22
C TRP A 54 -12.18 11.42 -16.23
N LEU A 55 -11.77 11.45 -14.94
CA LEU A 55 -12.35 10.61 -13.90
C LEU A 55 -13.82 10.97 -13.62
N TRP A 56 -14.18 12.25 -13.70
CA TRP A 56 -15.58 12.66 -13.62
C TRP A 56 -16.43 12.05 -14.75
N MET A 57 -15.90 12.01 -15.98
CA MET A 57 -16.60 11.40 -17.11
C MET A 57 -16.67 9.86 -17.03
N THR A 58 -15.61 9.21 -16.52
CA THR A 58 -15.48 7.74 -16.59
C THR A 58 -15.86 7.02 -15.30
N THR A 59 -16.01 7.73 -14.19
CA THR A 59 -16.31 7.12 -12.89
C THR A 59 -17.34 7.89 -12.07
N GLY A 60 -17.59 9.17 -12.38
CA GLY A 60 -18.41 10.07 -11.56
C GLY A 60 -17.81 10.36 -10.19
N MET A 61 -16.52 10.07 -9.96
CA MET A 61 -15.88 10.27 -8.67
C MET A 61 -15.63 11.74 -8.37
N VAL A 62 -15.91 12.13 -7.12
CA VAL A 62 -15.55 13.41 -6.55
C VAL A 62 -14.25 13.25 -5.80
N THR A 63 -13.27 14.11 -6.09
CA THR A 63 -11.91 13.98 -5.55
C THR A 63 -11.90 13.96 -4.01
N GLY A 64 -12.67 14.85 -3.37
CA GLY A 64 -12.74 14.94 -1.91
C GLY A 64 -13.28 13.68 -1.24
N GLU A 65 -14.33 13.09 -1.79
CA GLU A 65 -14.94 11.86 -1.29
C GLU A 65 -13.99 10.68 -1.39
N TRP A 66 -13.41 10.49 -2.58
CA TRP A 66 -12.48 9.37 -2.79
C TRP A 66 -11.28 9.44 -1.84
N VAL A 67 -10.71 10.63 -1.69
CA VAL A 67 -9.59 10.87 -0.78
C VAL A 67 -10.02 10.68 0.68
N GLY A 68 -11.21 11.12 1.04
CA GLY A 68 -11.78 10.97 2.38
C GLY A 68 -11.90 9.50 2.78
N VAL A 69 -12.57 8.70 1.94
CA VAL A 69 -12.76 7.26 2.15
C VAL A 69 -11.42 6.54 2.21
N HIS A 70 -10.50 6.82 1.28
CA HIS A 70 -9.18 6.17 1.22
C HIS A 70 -8.31 6.50 2.45
N ARG A 71 -8.27 7.77 2.88
CA ARG A 71 -7.52 8.15 4.10
C ARG A 71 -8.14 7.60 5.37
N ARG A 72 -9.48 7.45 5.43
CA ARG A 72 -10.17 6.78 6.52
C ARG A 72 -9.73 5.31 6.62
N HIS A 73 -9.69 4.60 5.47
CA HIS A 73 -9.19 3.24 5.40
C HIS A 73 -7.77 3.14 6.00
N HIS A 74 -6.81 3.95 5.56
CA HIS A 74 -5.46 3.94 6.12
C HIS A 74 -5.39 4.28 7.61
N ALA A 75 -6.25 5.19 8.09
CA ALA A 75 -6.27 5.60 9.50
C ALA A 75 -6.90 4.56 10.42
N ARG A 76 -7.80 3.70 9.90
CA ARG A 76 -8.63 2.76 10.66
C ARG A 76 -8.61 1.36 10.07
N CYS A 77 -7.58 1.03 9.33
CA CYS A 77 -7.43 -0.25 8.64
C CYS A 77 -7.69 -1.43 9.58
N GLU A 78 -8.49 -2.41 9.13
CA GLU A 78 -8.87 -3.62 9.87
C GLU A 78 -9.69 -3.39 11.16
N THR A 79 -10.28 -2.22 11.33
CA THR A 79 -11.21 -1.94 12.43
C THR A 79 -12.65 -1.89 11.95
N ALA A 80 -13.62 -1.86 12.88
CA ALA A 80 -15.04 -1.67 12.54
C ALA A 80 -15.33 -0.33 11.84
N GLU A 81 -14.39 0.62 11.91
CA GLU A 81 -14.48 1.92 11.26
C GLU A 81 -13.86 1.95 9.87
N ASP A 82 -13.25 0.85 9.42
CA ASP A 82 -12.70 0.71 8.06
C ASP A 82 -13.83 0.52 7.06
N PRO A 83 -13.96 1.38 6.04
CA PRO A 83 -15.08 1.31 5.09
C PRO A 83 -15.17 -0.01 4.33
N HIS A 84 -14.07 -0.72 4.15
CA HIS A 84 -14.03 -1.88 3.25
C HIS A 84 -13.04 -2.97 3.69
N SER A 85 -12.86 -3.18 5.00
CA SER A 85 -12.00 -4.27 5.49
C SER A 85 -12.58 -5.65 5.22
N PRO A 86 -11.90 -6.52 4.45
CA PRO A 86 -12.33 -7.90 4.26
C PRO A 86 -12.13 -8.76 5.52
N GLN A 87 -11.32 -8.30 6.47
CA GLN A 87 -11.15 -8.95 7.77
C GLN A 87 -12.38 -8.77 8.67
N VAL A 88 -13.09 -7.65 8.52
CA VAL A 88 -14.30 -7.30 9.30
C VAL A 88 -15.57 -7.71 8.56
N LEU A 89 -15.68 -7.35 7.28
CA LEU A 89 -16.89 -7.51 6.49
C LEU A 89 -16.95 -8.85 5.74
N GLY A 90 -15.83 -9.54 5.62
CA GLY A 90 -15.66 -10.74 4.81
C GLY A 90 -15.25 -10.43 3.36
N LEU A 91 -14.39 -11.31 2.80
CA LEU A 91 -13.84 -11.13 1.46
C LEU A 91 -14.91 -11.02 0.36
N ASN A 92 -15.93 -11.88 0.39
CA ASN A 92 -16.96 -11.90 -0.65
C ASN A 92 -17.74 -10.59 -0.69
N LYS A 93 -18.08 -10.00 0.45
CA LYS A 93 -18.77 -8.73 0.52
C LYS A 93 -17.93 -7.61 -0.10
N VAL A 94 -16.67 -7.46 0.33
CA VAL A 94 -15.80 -6.41 -0.22
C VAL A 94 -15.53 -6.63 -1.71
N LEU A 95 -15.35 -7.88 -2.16
CA LEU A 95 -15.07 -8.17 -3.57
C LEU A 95 -16.24 -7.80 -4.51
N TRP A 96 -17.46 -8.09 -4.11
CA TRP A 96 -18.63 -7.93 -4.99
C TRP A 96 -19.44 -6.65 -4.74
N GLU A 97 -19.42 -6.13 -3.51
CA GLU A 97 -20.13 -4.94 -3.08
C GLU A 97 -19.19 -3.75 -2.78
N GLY A 98 -17.93 -3.80 -3.24
CA GLY A 98 -16.93 -2.77 -2.94
C GLY A 98 -17.34 -1.36 -3.41
N ALA A 99 -18.08 -1.26 -4.51
CA ALA A 99 -18.60 0.01 -5.01
C ALA A 99 -19.72 0.57 -4.11
N GLU A 100 -20.58 -0.29 -3.61
CA GLU A 100 -21.66 0.04 -2.67
C GLU A 100 -21.08 0.51 -1.34
N LEU A 101 -20.12 -0.24 -0.79
CA LEU A 101 -19.39 0.13 0.43
C LEU A 101 -18.69 1.50 0.28
N TYR A 102 -18.09 1.75 -0.90
CA TYR A 102 -17.50 3.07 -1.19
C TYR A 102 -18.57 4.18 -1.18
N ARG A 103 -19.72 3.97 -1.82
CA ARG A 103 -20.81 4.97 -1.86
C ARG A 103 -21.36 5.25 -0.47
N GLU A 104 -21.60 4.21 0.32
CA GLU A 104 -22.06 4.34 1.71
C GLU A 104 -21.09 5.17 2.54
N ALA A 105 -19.77 4.93 2.40
CA ALA A 105 -18.76 5.71 3.09
C ALA A 105 -18.63 7.15 2.54
N ALA A 106 -18.83 7.36 1.24
CA ALA A 106 -18.78 8.69 0.61
C ALA A 106 -20.01 9.56 0.98
N ASP A 107 -21.13 8.95 1.31
CA ASP A 107 -22.33 9.64 1.79
C ASP A 107 -22.21 10.09 3.26
N ASP A 108 -21.21 9.59 4.00
CA ASP A 108 -20.87 10.07 5.34
C ASP A 108 -20.13 11.41 5.27
N HIS A 109 -20.88 12.51 5.37
CA HIS A 109 -20.33 13.87 5.30
C HIS A 109 -19.27 14.17 6.37
N ASP A 110 -19.42 13.63 7.59
CA ASP A 110 -18.47 13.84 8.67
C ASP A 110 -17.15 13.14 8.37
N LEU A 111 -17.19 11.94 7.81
CA LEU A 111 -16.01 11.22 7.31
C LEU A 111 -15.32 12.03 6.22
N VAL A 112 -16.07 12.43 5.19
CA VAL A 112 -15.51 13.18 4.05
C VAL A 112 -14.89 14.49 4.52
N GLN A 113 -15.60 15.28 5.32
CA GLN A 113 -15.09 16.55 5.86
C GLN A 113 -13.80 16.36 6.66
N ARG A 114 -13.74 15.32 7.49
CA ARG A 114 -12.57 15.05 8.35
C ARG A 114 -11.34 14.62 7.58
N TYR A 115 -11.49 13.83 6.52
CA TYR A 115 -10.36 13.17 5.85
C TYR A 115 -10.02 13.76 4.46
N SER A 116 -10.87 14.59 3.84
CA SER A 116 -10.65 15.15 2.50
C SER A 116 -9.78 16.42 2.47
N HIS A 117 -9.24 16.86 3.60
CA HIS A 117 -8.51 18.13 3.68
C HIS A 117 -7.40 18.28 2.61
N GLY A 118 -7.38 19.44 1.96
CA GLY A 118 -6.40 19.83 0.93
C GLY A 118 -6.60 19.16 -0.42
N THR A 119 -7.78 18.63 -0.70
CA THR A 119 -8.25 18.30 -2.05
C THR A 119 -8.75 19.58 -2.75
N PRO A 120 -8.88 19.55 -4.11
CA PRO A 120 -9.46 20.68 -4.82
C PRO A 120 -10.85 21.04 -4.30
N ASP A 121 -11.06 22.37 -4.10
CA ASP A 121 -12.33 22.96 -3.70
C ASP A 121 -12.57 24.24 -4.53
N ASP A 122 -12.35 24.14 -5.84
CA ASP A 122 -12.54 25.25 -6.78
C ASP A 122 -13.99 25.31 -7.31
N TRP A 123 -14.25 26.32 -8.14
CA TRP A 123 -15.58 26.53 -8.73
C TRP A 123 -16.04 25.30 -9.56
N VAL A 124 -15.14 24.68 -10.31
CA VAL A 124 -15.45 23.52 -11.17
C VAL A 124 -15.83 22.30 -10.31
N GLU A 125 -15.10 22.07 -9.21
CA GLU A 125 -15.41 20.98 -8.28
C GLU A 125 -16.82 21.15 -7.71
N ARG A 126 -17.12 22.32 -7.13
CA ARG A 126 -18.39 22.58 -6.46
C ARG A 126 -19.61 22.61 -7.39
N HIS A 127 -19.47 23.19 -8.61
CA HIS A 127 -20.61 23.46 -9.49
C HIS A 127 -20.76 22.46 -10.63
N LEU A 128 -19.74 21.71 -10.95
CA LEU A 128 -19.78 20.72 -12.03
C LEU A 128 -19.58 19.30 -11.53
N TYR A 129 -18.42 18.99 -10.93
CA TYR A 129 -18.05 17.60 -10.65
C TYR A 129 -18.87 17.01 -9.51
N ASP A 130 -18.97 17.70 -8.39
CA ASP A 130 -19.75 17.26 -7.23
C ASP A 130 -21.26 17.31 -7.52
N ARG A 131 -21.74 18.44 -8.03
CA ARG A 131 -23.17 18.66 -8.25
C ARG A 131 -23.77 17.82 -9.37
N HIS A 132 -22.99 17.50 -10.40
CA HIS A 132 -23.46 16.86 -11.63
C HIS A 132 -22.68 15.59 -12.00
N ARG A 133 -22.53 14.68 -11.07
CA ARG A 133 -21.77 13.41 -11.25
C ARG A 133 -22.30 12.58 -12.41
N LEU A 134 -23.61 12.42 -12.51
CA LEU A 134 -24.25 11.65 -13.58
C LEU A 134 -24.12 12.31 -14.95
N LEU A 135 -23.93 13.63 -15.01
CA LEU A 135 -23.73 14.33 -16.29
C LEU A 135 -22.43 13.88 -16.97
N GLY A 136 -21.34 13.72 -16.23
CA GLY A 136 -20.08 13.23 -16.77
C GLY A 136 -20.21 11.83 -17.34
N ILE A 137 -20.77 10.91 -16.57
CA ILE A 137 -20.99 9.52 -16.98
C ILE A 137 -21.93 9.45 -18.21
N SER A 138 -22.99 10.26 -18.23
CA SER A 138 -23.93 10.32 -19.36
C SER A 138 -23.28 10.94 -20.59
N ALA A 139 -22.43 11.96 -20.44
CA ALA A 139 -21.66 12.54 -21.55
C ALA A 139 -20.72 11.51 -22.17
N MET A 140 -20.03 10.71 -21.37
CA MET A 140 -19.17 9.62 -21.86
C MET A 140 -20.01 8.58 -22.62
N LEU A 141 -21.20 8.18 -22.10
CA LEU A 141 -22.10 7.26 -22.83
C LEU A 141 -22.49 7.81 -24.21
N VAL A 142 -22.83 9.10 -24.27
CA VAL A 142 -23.20 9.74 -25.56
C VAL A 142 -22.00 9.80 -26.51
N ILE A 143 -20.81 10.14 -26.01
CA ILE A 143 -19.58 10.17 -26.80
C ILE A 143 -19.27 8.77 -27.35
N ASP A 144 -19.27 7.75 -26.52
CA ASP A 144 -19.00 6.37 -26.94
C ASP A 144 -20.06 5.86 -27.94
N PHE A 145 -21.34 6.18 -27.72
CA PHE A 145 -22.40 5.83 -28.65
C PHE A 145 -22.25 6.54 -30.01
N VAL A 146 -21.94 7.82 -30.02
CA VAL A 146 -21.72 8.58 -31.28
C VAL A 146 -20.49 8.05 -32.02
N LEU A 147 -19.42 7.75 -31.32
CA LEU A 147 -18.18 7.29 -31.95
C LEU A 147 -18.27 5.84 -32.47
N PHE A 148 -18.88 4.93 -31.69
CA PHE A 148 -18.82 3.47 -31.93
C PHE A 148 -20.20 2.84 -32.16
N GLY A 149 -21.27 3.63 -32.26
CA GLY A 149 -22.64 3.13 -32.44
C GLY A 149 -23.10 2.28 -31.27
N ILE A 150 -23.87 1.23 -31.57
CA ILE A 150 -24.39 0.32 -30.51
C ILE A 150 -23.28 -0.34 -29.69
N LEU A 151 -22.11 -0.59 -30.26
CA LEU A 151 -20.95 -1.15 -29.55
C LEU A 151 -20.36 -0.15 -28.55
N GLY A 152 -20.59 1.16 -28.72
CA GLY A 152 -20.19 2.19 -27.77
C GLY A 152 -20.82 2.02 -26.39
N ILE A 153 -22.02 1.43 -26.30
CA ILE A 153 -22.65 1.08 -25.02
C ILE A 153 -21.82 0.03 -24.27
N ALA A 154 -21.25 -0.95 -24.99
CA ALA A 154 -20.38 -1.95 -24.40
C ALA A 154 -19.03 -1.35 -23.96
N VAL A 155 -18.46 -0.42 -24.78
CA VAL A 155 -17.25 0.33 -24.41
C VAL A 155 -17.47 1.08 -23.10
N TRP A 156 -18.55 1.86 -23.03
CA TRP A 156 -18.94 2.58 -21.83
C TRP A 156 -19.14 1.66 -20.62
N ALA A 157 -19.86 0.55 -20.78
CA ALA A 157 -20.12 -0.40 -19.69
C ALA A 157 -18.85 -0.98 -19.11
N VAL A 158 -17.86 -1.33 -19.94
CA VAL A 158 -16.55 -1.81 -19.49
C VAL A 158 -15.82 -0.73 -18.67
N GLN A 159 -15.85 0.53 -19.13
CA GLN A 159 -15.25 1.64 -18.37
C GLN A 159 -15.91 1.81 -17.00
N MET A 160 -17.25 1.73 -16.93
CA MET A 160 -18.00 1.88 -15.68
C MET A 160 -17.77 0.75 -14.68
N ILE A 161 -17.50 -0.47 -15.14
CA ILE A 161 -17.32 -1.64 -14.27
C ILE A 161 -15.86 -1.77 -13.80
N TRP A 162 -14.87 -1.30 -14.57
CA TRP A 162 -13.47 -1.61 -14.33
C TRP A 162 -12.97 -1.16 -12.95
N ILE A 163 -13.12 0.12 -12.62
CA ILE A 163 -12.66 0.65 -11.34
C ILE A 163 -13.47 0.09 -10.16
N PRO A 164 -14.81 0.06 -10.18
CA PRO A 164 -15.60 -0.59 -9.14
C PRO A 164 -15.18 -2.04 -8.85
N PHE A 165 -14.94 -2.84 -9.87
CA PHE A 165 -14.56 -4.24 -9.66
C PHE A 165 -13.09 -4.38 -9.24
N PHE A 166 -12.16 -3.80 -10.00
CA PHE A 166 -10.74 -4.03 -9.74
C PHE A 166 -10.18 -3.21 -8.58
N ALA A 167 -10.50 -1.94 -8.46
CA ALA A 167 -9.99 -1.12 -7.37
C ALA A 167 -10.80 -1.33 -6.08
N ALA A 168 -12.12 -1.10 -6.11
CA ALA A 168 -12.92 -1.22 -4.90
C ALA A 168 -13.12 -2.67 -4.45
N GLY A 169 -13.25 -3.62 -5.39
CA GLY A 169 -13.40 -5.04 -5.07
C GLY A 169 -12.07 -5.76 -4.88
N VAL A 170 -11.25 -5.85 -5.95
CA VAL A 170 -10.04 -6.71 -5.93
C VAL A 170 -8.95 -6.10 -5.05
N ILE A 171 -8.59 -4.81 -5.20
CA ILE A 171 -7.52 -4.24 -4.39
C ILE A 171 -7.92 -4.18 -2.93
N ASN A 172 -9.09 -3.65 -2.60
CA ASN A 172 -9.52 -3.52 -1.21
C ASN A 172 -9.86 -4.89 -0.58
N GLY A 173 -10.41 -5.83 -1.35
CA GLY A 173 -10.75 -7.17 -0.88
C GLY A 173 -9.55 -8.11 -0.88
N VAL A 174 -9.10 -8.54 -2.08
CA VAL A 174 -8.02 -9.53 -2.21
C VAL A 174 -6.69 -8.96 -1.71
N GLY A 175 -6.42 -7.67 -1.92
CA GLY A 175 -5.22 -6.99 -1.44
C GLY A 175 -5.05 -7.00 0.07
N HIS A 176 -6.14 -7.13 0.85
CA HIS A 176 -6.10 -7.30 2.32
C HIS A 176 -6.37 -8.74 2.78
N PHE A 177 -6.35 -9.71 1.86
CA PHE A 177 -6.68 -11.09 2.21
C PHE A 177 -5.66 -12.10 1.70
N TRP A 178 -5.23 -12.00 0.44
CA TRP A 178 -4.39 -13.00 -0.21
C TRP A 178 -3.28 -12.37 -1.06
N GLY A 179 -2.05 -12.83 -0.85
CA GLY A 179 -0.87 -12.38 -1.58
C GLY A 179 0.42 -12.62 -0.81
N TYR A 180 1.51 -12.01 -1.30
CA TYR A 180 2.79 -12.02 -0.61
C TYR A 180 3.04 -10.69 0.13
N ARG A 181 3.97 -10.71 1.09
CA ARG A 181 4.33 -9.51 1.86
C ARG A 181 5.84 -9.29 1.82
N ASN A 182 6.24 -8.08 1.50
CA ASN A 182 7.63 -7.63 1.64
C ASN A 182 7.90 -7.02 3.00
N PHE A 183 6.87 -6.43 3.60
CA PHE A 183 6.94 -5.69 4.86
C PHE A 183 5.87 -6.18 5.83
N GLN A 184 6.20 -6.06 7.12
CA GLN A 184 5.26 -6.39 8.18
C GLN A 184 4.57 -5.11 8.65
N SER A 185 3.66 -4.58 7.81
CA SER A 185 2.73 -3.53 8.21
C SER A 185 1.76 -4.04 9.27
N PRO A 186 1.21 -3.18 10.13
CA PRO A 186 0.30 -3.59 11.20
C PRO A 186 -1.06 -4.12 10.72
N ASP A 187 -1.37 -3.91 9.44
CA ASP A 187 -2.57 -4.35 8.74
C ASP A 187 -2.40 -5.70 8.02
N ALA A 188 -3.46 -6.16 7.34
CA ALA A 188 -3.46 -7.41 6.56
C ALA A 188 -3.04 -7.23 5.10
N ALA A 189 -2.63 -6.02 4.67
CA ALA A 189 -2.30 -5.73 3.27
C ALA A 189 -1.24 -6.67 2.71
N THR A 190 -1.47 -7.17 1.50
CA THR A 190 -0.61 -8.08 0.75
C THR A 190 -0.35 -7.55 -0.65
N ASN A 191 0.74 -7.94 -1.28
CA ASN A 191 0.95 -7.73 -2.71
C ASN A 191 0.27 -8.86 -3.46
N ILE A 192 -0.70 -8.55 -4.31
CA ILE A 192 -1.47 -9.55 -5.08
C ILE A 192 -0.58 -10.16 -6.17
N SER A 193 0.14 -9.31 -6.89
CA SER A 193 1.03 -9.66 -8.00
C SER A 193 2.27 -8.78 -7.99
N PRO A 194 3.44 -9.30 -8.43
CA PRO A 194 4.61 -8.44 -8.65
C PRO A 194 4.49 -7.54 -9.90
N TRP A 195 3.52 -7.81 -10.75
CA TRP A 195 3.26 -7.08 -11.99
C TRP A 195 2.14 -6.08 -11.77
N GLY A 196 2.50 -4.87 -11.36
CA GLY A 196 1.57 -3.77 -11.14
C GLY A 196 1.20 -3.07 -12.45
N VAL A 197 0.40 -3.74 -13.29
CA VAL A 197 0.01 -3.28 -14.63
C VAL A 197 -1.49 -3.07 -14.75
N LEU A 198 -2.31 -4.00 -14.23
CA LEU A 198 -3.76 -4.01 -14.46
C LEU A 198 -4.48 -2.90 -13.71
N ILE A 199 -3.95 -2.51 -12.53
CA ILE A 199 -4.55 -1.47 -11.69
C ILE A 199 -3.50 -0.42 -11.30
N GLY A 200 -2.58 -0.11 -12.22
CA GLY A 200 -1.67 1.01 -12.07
C GLY A 200 -0.57 0.86 -11.02
N GLY A 201 -0.26 -0.36 -10.58
CA GLY A 201 0.71 -0.63 -9.51
C GLY A 201 0.08 -0.88 -8.15
N GLU A 202 -1.24 -0.69 -8.00
CA GLU A 202 -1.97 -0.91 -6.74
C GLU A 202 -1.97 -2.38 -6.32
N GLU A 203 -1.63 -3.31 -7.22
CA GLU A 203 -1.36 -4.73 -6.93
C GLU A 203 -0.23 -4.92 -5.90
N LEU A 204 0.65 -3.91 -5.75
CA LEU A 204 1.74 -3.87 -4.76
C LEU A 204 1.27 -3.27 -3.43
N HIS A 205 0.14 -3.72 -2.93
CA HIS A 205 -0.61 -3.10 -1.87
C HIS A 205 0.06 -3.16 -0.49
N ASN A 206 0.76 -4.25 -0.16
CA ASN A 206 1.57 -4.31 1.06
C ASN A 206 2.74 -3.31 1.05
N ASN A 207 3.38 -3.11 -0.10
CA ASN A 207 4.44 -2.11 -0.21
C ASN A 207 3.87 -0.70 -0.01
N HIS A 208 2.68 -0.44 -0.56
CA HIS A 208 1.96 0.80 -0.38
C HIS A 208 1.59 1.05 1.10
N HIS A 209 0.99 0.08 1.78
CA HIS A 209 0.65 0.19 3.21
C HIS A 209 1.87 0.35 4.12
N ALA A 210 3.02 -0.23 3.75
CA ALA A 210 4.27 0.00 4.46
C ALA A 210 4.82 1.42 4.28
N PHE A 211 4.59 2.05 3.11
CA PHE A 211 5.09 3.38 2.75
C PHE A 211 4.03 4.19 1.99
N PRO A 212 2.94 4.61 2.64
CA PRO A 212 1.81 5.27 1.97
C PRO A 212 2.23 6.55 1.22
N SER A 213 3.17 7.32 1.78
CA SER A 213 3.65 8.57 1.16
C SER A 213 4.68 8.38 0.06
N SER A 214 4.95 7.13 -0.39
CA SER A 214 5.89 6.87 -1.49
C SER A 214 5.20 6.97 -2.86
N ALA A 215 5.78 7.75 -3.78
CA ALA A 215 5.32 7.80 -5.16
C ALA A 215 5.62 6.50 -5.94
N LYS A 216 6.55 5.68 -5.47
CA LYS A 216 6.92 4.40 -6.03
C LYS A 216 6.43 3.27 -5.13
N LEU A 217 5.62 2.35 -5.66
CA LEU A 217 5.09 1.21 -4.91
C LEU A 217 5.98 -0.04 -5.02
N SER A 218 6.76 -0.20 -6.09
CA SER A 218 7.70 -1.33 -6.18
C SER A 218 8.86 -1.17 -5.19
N ALA A 219 9.10 -2.20 -4.37
CA ALA A 219 10.17 -2.24 -3.36
C ALA A 219 11.30 -3.20 -3.74
N ARG A 220 11.04 -4.18 -4.61
CA ARG A 220 11.98 -5.19 -5.09
C ARG A 220 12.32 -4.97 -6.55
N TRP A 221 13.50 -5.42 -6.99
CA TRP A 221 13.96 -5.26 -8.37
C TRP A 221 13.12 -6.03 -9.40
N TRP A 222 12.42 -7.08 -8.97
CA TRP A 222 11.54 -7.92 -9.79
C TRP A 222 10.07 -7.49 -9.76
N GLU A 223 9.75 -6.43 -9.04
CA GLU A 223 8.42 -5.82 -9.02
C GLU A 223 8.35 -4.71 -10.06
N PHE A 224 7.28 -4.69 -10.83
CA PHE A 224 7.00 -3.65 -11.81
C PHE A 224 5.81 -2.80 -11.35
N ASP A 225 5.96 -1.48 -11.42
CA ASP A 225 4.98 -0.46 -11.04
C ASP A 225 4.77 0.48 -12.24
N ILE A 226 3.69 0.24 -13.00
CA ILE A 226 3.38 1.05 -14.18
C ILE A 226 3.04 2.50 -13.81
N GLY A 227 2.40 2.74 -12.64
CA GLY A 227 2.12 4.07 -12.15
C GLY A 227 3.40 4.86 -11.90
N TRP A 228 4.43 4.23 -11.34
CA TRP A 228 5.75 4.84 -11.20
C TRP A 228 6.41 5.13 -12.54
N MET A 229 6.25 4.26 -13.52
CA MET A 229 6.74 4.50 -14.88
C MET A 229 6.12 5.79 -15.47
N TYR A 230 4.81 5.98 -15.36
CA TYR A 230 4.13 7.20 -15.79
C TYR A 230 4.56 8.43 -15.01
N ILE A 231 4.69 8.34 -13.69
CA ILE A 231 5.19 9.45 -12.87
C ILE A 231 6.57 9.89 -13.34
N ARG A 232 7.47 8.95 -13.66
CA ARG A 232 8.79 9.25 -14.21
C ARG A 232 8.71 9.94 -15.55
N LEU A 233 7.83 9.46 -16.44
CA LEU A 233 7.60 10.09 -17.75
C LEU A 233 7.07 11.51 -17.57
N PHE A 234 6.07 11.73 -16.74
CA PHE A 234 5.54 13.06 -16.47
C PHE A 234 6.58 13.98 -15.83
N SER A 235 7.45 13.46 -14.97
CA SER A 235 8.55 14.24 -14.38
C SER A 235 9.58 14.67 -15.44
N LEU A 236 9.91 13.81 -16.39
CA LEU A 236 10.81 14.15 -17.52
C LEU A 236 10.21 15.23 -18.43
N LEU A 237 8.89 15.29 -18.53
CA LEU A 237 8.16 16.30 -19.31
C LEU A 237 7.87 17.59 -18.50
N GLY A 238 8.32 17.69 -17.25
CA GLY A 238 8.02 18.82 -16.38
C GLY A 238 6.56 18.87 -15.88
N LEU A 239 5.79 17.77 -16.05
CA LEU A 239 4.38 17.68 -15.68
C LEU A 239 4.15 17.09 -14.29
N ALA A 240 5.19 16.57 -13.63
CA ALA A 240 5.15 16.04 -12.27
C ALA A 240 6.45 16.32 -11.51
N GLU A 241 6.31 16.58 -10.22
CA GLU A 241 7.42 16.71 -9.27
C GLU A 241 7.26 15.65 -8.18
N VAL A 242 8.22 14.73 -8.07
CA VAL A 242 8.21 13.68 -7.05
C VAL A 242 8.67 14.25 -5.73
N ARG A 243 7.83 14.16 -4.71
CA ARG A 243 8.12 14.66 -3.35
C ARG A 243 8.78 13.61 -2.48
N ARG A 244 8.30 12.37 -2.55
CA ARG A 244 8.78 11.29 -1.67
C ARG A 244 8.84 9.95 -2.40
N VAL A 245 9.91 9.21 -2.14
CA VAL A 245 10.08 7.81 -2.53
C VAL A 245 10.65 7.06 -1.34
N ALA A 246 10.06 5.92 -1.00
CA ALA A 246 10.59 5.04 0.04
C ALA A 246 11.96 4.49 -0.40
N ARG A 247 13.02 4.94 0.26
CA ARG A 247 14.39 4.48 0.03
C ARG A 247 14.82 3.54 1.16
N LYS A 248 15.74 2.64 0.86
CA LYS A 248 16.42 1.86 1.89
C LYS A 248 17.33 2.79 2.68
N PRO A 249 17.55 2.52 3.98
CA PRO A 249 18.58 3.26 4.74
C PRO A 249 19.95 3.07 4.10
N GLY A 250 20.79 4.08 4.20
CA GLY A 250 22.20 3.95 3.88
C GLY A 250 22.92 3.06 4.90
N MET A 251 24.02 2.44 4.50
CA MET A 251 24.83 1.57 5.36
C MET A 251 26.29 1.96 5.27
N ASP A 252 26.88 2.31 6.40
CA ASP A 252 28.31 2.51 6.58
C ASP A 252 28.87 1.40 7.48
N THR A 253 29.59 0.47 6.90
CA THR A 253 30.16 -0.68 7.63
C THR A 253 31.32 -0.30 8.54
N SER A 254 31.88 0.89 8.41
CA SER A 254 32.96 1.39 9.27
C SER A 254 32.42 2.00 10.57
N LYS A 255 31.13 2.33 10.62
CA LYS A 255 30.48 2.98 11.76
C LYS A 255 30.29 1.98 12.90
N SER A 256 30.86 2.25 14.05
CA SER A 256 30.81 1.38 15.24
C SER A 256 29.92 1.90 16.36
N VAL A 257 29.52 3.17 16.30
CA VAL A 257 28.77 3.85 17.36
C VAL A 257 27.34 4.16 16.92
N ILE A 258 26.39 3.93 17.81
CA ILE A 258 24.99 4.35 17.62
C ILE A 258 24.89 5.83 18.03
N ASP A 259 24.54 6.66 17.06
CA ASP A 259 24.34 8.09 17.22
C ASP A 259 22.92 8.51 16.80
N MET A 260 22.65 9.81 16.77
CA MET A 260 21.35 10.34 16.38
C MET A 260 21.00 10.07 14.91
N ASP A 261 21.99 9.93 14.03
CA ASP A 261 21.72 9.59 12.64
C ASP A 261 21.30 8.12 12.51
N THR A 262 21.86 7.22 13.32
CA THR A 262 21.39 5.84 13.44
C THR A 262 19.92 5.80 13.92
N VAL A 263 19.59 6.58 14.95
CA VAL A 263 18.21 6.66 15.47
C VAL A 263 17.26 7.17 14.39
N LYS A 264 17.59 8.26 13.71
CA LYS A 264 16.80 8.82 12.60
C LYS A 264 16.60 7.78 11.48
N ALA A 265 17.68 7.07 11.10
CA ALA A 265 17.58 6.01 10.08
C ALA A 265 16.66 4.88 10.51
N VAL A 266 16.80 4.38 11.74
CA VAL A 266 15.99 3.29 12.27
C VAL A 266 14.50 3.67 12.36
N VAL A 267 14.19 4.86 12.84
CA VAL A 267 12.79 5.35 12.93
C VAL A 267 12.19 5.60 11.54
N THR A 268 12.93 6.30 10.67
CA THR A 268 12.44 6.64 9.31
C THR A 268 12.27 5.41 8.43
N HIS A 269 13.17 4.45 8.54
CA HIS A 269 13.17 3.24 7.70
C HIS A 269 12.72 1.99 8.47
N ARG A 270 11.92 2.13 9.54
CA ARG A 270 11.50 1.04 10.44
C ARG A 270 10.98 -0.21 9.71
N MET A 271 10.22 -0.05 8.62
CA MET A 271 9.70 -1.18 7.84
C MET A 271 10.83 -1.99 7.17
N TYR A 272 11.85 -1.30 6.64
CA TYR A 272 13.04 -1.98 6.10
C TYR A 272 13.83 -2.69 7.21
N ILE A 273 13.98 -2.05 8.37
CA ILE A 273 14.69 -2.63 9.52
C ILE A 273 13.98 -3.90 9.99
N LEU A 274 12.65 -3.86 10.16
CA LEU A 274 11.87 -5.05 10.53
C LEU A 274 11.92 -6.15 9.47
N ALA A 275 11.88 -5.80 8.19
CA ALA A 275 12.00 -6.77 7.10
C ALA A 275 13.40 -7.42 7.07
N ASN A 276 14.45 -6.65 7.39
CA ASN A 276 15.80 -7.17 7.55
C ASN A 276 15.91 -8.07 8.78
N TYR A 277 15.35 -7.66 9.93
CA TYR A 277 15.29 -8.48 11.14
C TYR A 277 14.59 -9.83 10.88
N ALA A 278 13.46 -9.81 10.19
CA ALA A 278 12.74 -11.03 9.82
C ALA A 278 13.59 -11.98 8.93
N ARG A 279 14.37 -11.40 8.00
CA ARG A 279 15.22 -12.15 7.06
C ARG A 279 16.51 -12.66 7.70
N GLU A 280 17.14 -11.85 8.53
CA GLU A 280 18.53 -12.07 9.01
C GLU A 280 18.55 -12.72 10.40
N VAL A 281 17.49 -12.53 11.21
CA VAL A 281 17.41 -13.09 12.55
C VAL A 281 16.32 -14.17 12.64
N ILE A 282 15.05 -13.83 12.40
CA ILE A 282 13.93 -14.77 12.62
C ILE A 282 14.03 -15.98 11.70
N LYS A 283 14.31 -15.76 10.40
CA LYS A 283 14.35 -16.85 9.44
C LYS A 283 15.43 -17.88 9.75
N PRO A 284 16.71 -17.54 9.93
CA PRO A 284 17.74 -18.53 10.23
C PRO A 284 17.54 -19.21 11.59
N VAL A 285 17.07 -18.47 12.60
CA VAL A 285 16.79 -19.07 13.92
C VAL A 285 15.63 -20.07 13.83
N ALA A 286 14.53 -19.73 13.17
CA ALA A 286 13.40 -20.65 13.00
C ALA A 286 13.78 -21.88 12.17
N ASP A 287 14.62 -21.72 11.15
CA ASP A 287 15.12 -22.83 10.35
C ASP A 287 16.04 -23.75 11.19
N ALA A 288 16.90 -23.20 12.04
CA ALA A 288 17.80 -23.97 12.91
C ALA A 288 17.04 -24.71 14.05
N GLU A 289 16.10 -24.01 14.70
CA GLU A 289 15.35 -24.57 15.85
C GLU A 289 14.31 -25.62 15.44
N LEU A 290 13.62 -25.41 14.30
CA LEU A 290 12.49 -26.21 13.87
C LEU A 290 12.82 -27.22 12.76
N CYS A 291 13.97 -27.12 12.09
CA CYS A 291 14.35 -27.95 10.95
C CYS A 291 15.61 -28.78 11.22
N ARG A 292 15.65 -29.54 12.32
CA ARG A 292 16.73 -30.50 12.56
C ARG A 292 16.63 -31.79 11.76
N SER A 293 15.47 -32.12 11.12
CA SER A 293 15.32 -33.22 10.14
C SER A 293 13.99 -33.13 9.34
N GLU A 294 14.01 -33.51 8.04
CA GLU A 294 12.92 -33.87 7.11
C GLU A 294 12.04 -32.72 6.50
N ARG A 295 11.37 -33.05 5.35
CA ARG A 295 10.49 -32.16 4.57
C ARG A 295 9.32 -31.59 5.38
N HIS A 296 8.82 -32.33 6.38
CA HIS A 296 7.73 -31.88 7.26
C HIS A 296 8.13 -30.66 8.09
N CYS A 297 9.36 -30.59 8.54
CA CYS A 297 9.90 -29.48 9.34
C CYS A 297 9.94 -28.16 8.55
N ARG A 298 10.18 -28.18 7.24
CA ARG A 298 10.20 -26.95 6.43
C ARG A 298 8.83 -26.26 6.37
N ARG A 299 7.74 -27.04 6.42
CA ARG A 299 6.37 -26.49 6.48
C ARG A 299 6.11 -25.84 7.83
N LEU A 300 6.49 -26.50 8.92
CA LEU A 300 6.38 -25.97 10.28
C LEU A 300 7.21 -24.71 10.48
N ALA A 301 8.46 -24.70 10.05
CA ALA A 301 9.33 -23.52 10.10
C ALA A 301 8.76 -22.35 9.28
N ARG A 302 8.14 -22.61 8.12
CA ARG A 302 7.47 -21.59 7.32
C ARG A 302 6.24 -21.02 8.03
N GLN A 303 5.45 -21.84 8.70
CA GLN A 303 4.30 -21.39 9.50
C GLN A 303 4.77 -20.58 10.71
N ALA A 304 5.75 -21.09 11.46
CA ALA A 304 6.32 -20.39 12.62
C ALA A 304 6.89 -19.03 12.23
N ARG A 305 7.65 -18.93 11.15
CA ARG A 305 8.18 -17.64 10.65
C ARG A 305 7.07 -16.64 10.36
N ARG A 306 5.95 -17.08 9.78
CA ARG A 306 4.80 -16.18 9.52
C ARG A 306 4.19 -15.64 10.81
N LEU A 307 4.11 -16.47 11.85
CA LEU A 307 3.57 -16.05 13.14
C LEU A 307 4.55 -15.14 13.89
N LEU A 308 5.83 -15.48 13.93
CA LEU A 308 6.88 -14.72 14.64
C LEU A 308 7.08 -13.29 14.10
N VAL A 309 6.73 -13.02 12.84
CA VAL A 309 6.90 -11.69 12.23
C VAL A 309 5.64 -10.84 12.25
N ARG A 310 4.44 -11.45 12.41
CA ARG A 310 3.17 -10.72 12.42
C ARG A 310 3.00 -9.93 13.72
N GLU A 311 2.20 -8.86 13.63
CA GLU A 311 1.70 -8.17 14.82
C GLU A 311 0.70 -9.06 15.56
N GLU A 312 0.84 -9.15 16.87
CA GLU A 312 -0.05 -10.00 17.69
C GLU A 312 -1.52 -9.55 17.62
N SER A 313 -1.77 -8.25 17.47
CA SER A 313 -3.10 -7.69 17.28
C SER A 313 -3.82 -8.18 16.02
N SER A 314 -3.04 -8.57 14.99
CA SER A 314 -3.56 -9.07 13.70
C SER A 314 -3.68 -10.60 13.65
N LEU A 315 -3.37 -11.31 14.76
CA LEU A 315 -3.48 -12.76 14.85
C LEU A 315 -4.85 -13.16 15.39
N ASP A 316 -5.48 -14.13 14.71
CA ASP A 316 -6.64 -14.82 15.29
C ASP A 316 -6.25 -15.67 16.51
N GLU A 317 -7.25 -16.09 17.28
CA GLU A 317 -7.03 -16.83 18.53
C GLU A 317 -6.25 -18.14 18.29
N SER A 318 -6.51 -18.83 17.18
CA SER A 318 -5.83 -20.08 16.83
C SER A 318 -4.35 -19.86 16.49
N SER A 319 -4.03 -18.78 15.77
CA SER A 319 -2.67 -18.37 15.44
C SER A 319 -1.90 -17.89 16.67
N ARG A 320 -2.57 -17.19 17.59
CA ARG A 320 -1.99 -16.74 18.86
C ARG A 320 -1.60 -17.93 19.73
N LYS A 321 -2.50 -18.90 19.93
CA LYS A 321 -2.19 -20.15 20.68
C LYS A 321 -1.02 -20.92 20.06
N ARG A 322 -0.92 -20.97 18.72
CA ARG A 322 0.21 -21.61 18.06
C ARG A 322 1.51 -20.85 18.27
N LEU A 323 1.48 -19.52 18.23
CA LEU A 323 2.65 -18.70 18.53
C LEU A 323 3.13 -18.93 19.95
N GLU A 324 2.24 -18.93 20.94
CA GLU A 324 2.54 -19.23 22.34
C GLU A 324 3.23 -20.61 22.49
N MET A 325 2.66 -21.66 21.89
CA MET A 325 3.29 -22.99 21.90
C MET A 325 4.70 -23.01 21.28
N ILE A 326 4.92 -22.25 20.20
CA ILE A 326 6.25 -22.15 19.57
C ILE A 326 7.24 -21.47 20.51
N LEU A 327 6.82 -20.40 21.20
CA LEU A 327 7.67 -19.63 22.10
C LEU A 327 7.97 -20.39 23.39
N GLU A 328 7.03 -21.18 23.90
CA GLU A 328 7.22 -22.07 25.07
C GLU A 328 8.22 -23.19 24.78
N ASN A 329 8.21 -23.72 23.56
CA ASN A 329 9.06 -24.87 23.17
C ASN A 329 10.48 -24.46 22.72
N SER A 330 10.80 -23.18 22.53
CA SER A 330 12.14 -22.71 22.16
C SER A 330 12.46 -21.37 22.80
N GLN A 331 13.34 -21.41 23.80
CA GLN A 331 13.86 -20.21 24.46
C GLN A 331 14.58 -19.28 23.48
N VAL A 332 15.22 -19.81 22.44
CA VAL A 332 15.92 -19.03 21.42
C VAL A 332 14.89 -18.27 20.57
N LEU A 333 13.82 -18.93 20.13
CA LEU A 333 12.72 -18.25 19.41
C LEU A 333 12.01 -17.22 20.27
N ALA A 334 11.78 -17.51 21.56
CA ALA A 334 11.20 -16.56 22.52
C ALA A 334 12.09 -15.31 22.66
N THR A 335 13.42 -15.49 22.73
CA THR A 335 14.37 -14.38 22.87
C THR A 335 14.38 -13.50 21.62
N VAL A 336 14.48 -14.06 20.41
CA VAL A 336 14.48 -13.26 19.17
C VAL A 336 13.11 -12.58 18.93
N HIS A 337 12.01 -13.23 19.32
CA HIS A 337 10.68 -12.62 19.22
C HIS A 337 10.54 -11.43 20.19
N ARG A 338 10.95 -11.59 21.44
CA ARG A 338 10.96 -10.52 22.43
C ARG A 338 11.86 -9.36 22.00
N SER A 339 13.05 -9.64 21.51
CA SER A 339 13.99 -8.63 21.00
C SER A 339 13.39 -7.83 19.82
N ARG A 340 12.65 -8.49 18.91
CA ARG A 340 11.90 -7.80 17.85
C ARG A 340 10.86 -6.82 18.42
N LYS A 341 10.07 -7.24 19.41
CA LYS A 341 9.07 -6.38 20.07
C LYS A 341 9.71 -5.19 20.77
N GLN A 342 10.82 -5.41 21.46
CA GLN A 342 11.58 -4.34 22.11
C GLN A 342 12.12 -3.33 21.07
N LEU A 343 12.63 -3.81 19.91
CA LEU A 343 13.06 -2.92 18.83
C LEU A 343 11.90 -2.08 18.28
N GLN A 344 10.72 -2.65 18.13
CA GLN A 344 9.51 -1.90 17.73
C GLN A 344 9.14 -0.82 18.77
N GLN A 345 9.22 -1.11 20.04
CA GLN A 345 8.93 -0.15 21.10
C GLN A 345 9.84 1.09 21.08
N VAL A 346 11.01 1.03 20.44
CA VAL A 346 11.90 2.19 20.32
C VAL A 346 11.21 3.32 19.53
N TRP A 347 10.50 3.01 18.46
CA TRP A 347 9.84 4.05 17.64
C TRP A 347 8.35 4.25 17.93
N ASP A 348 7.70 3.36 18.69
CA ASP A 348 6.30 3.52 19.08
C ASP A 348 6.12 4.55 20.22
N ARG A 349 7.22 4.98 20.83
CA ARG A 349 7.25 6.00 21.89
C ARG A 349 7.11 7.41 21.32
N THR A 350 5.94 7.80 20.87
CA THR A 350 5.64 9.07 20.18
C THR A 350 5.87 10.34 20.99
N ALA A 351 6.06 10.25 22.33
CA ALA A 351 6.25 11.39 23.25
C ALA A 351 7.66 11.46 23.86
N THR A 352 8.64 10.72 23.33
CA THR A 352 9.95 10.55 23.98
C THR A 352 10.98 11.50 23.36
N SER A 353 11.89 12.06 24.18
CA SER A 353 12.99 12.90 23.68
C SER A 353 13.94 12.12 22.76
N GLN A 354 14.68 12.84 21.91
CA GLN A 354 15.67 12.23 21.02
C GLN A 354 16.74 11.46 21.79
N GLU A 355 17.14 11.99 22.95
CA GLU A 355 18.13 11.37 23.83
C GLU A 355 17.60 10.06 24.42
N ALA A 356 16.32 10.00 24.78
CA ALA A 356 15.69 8.79 25.31
C ALA A 356 15.52 7.72 24.22
N LEU A 357 15.26 8.09 22.96
CA LEU A 357 15.27 7.18 21.81
C LEU A 357 16.68 6.62 21.55
N LEU A 358 17.72 7.46 21.64
CA LEU A 358 19.11 7.05 21.51
C LEU A 358 19.47 6.05 22.61
N ALA A 359 19.17 6.38 23.86
CA ALA A 359 19.44 5.50 24.99
C ALA A 359 18.71 4.14 24.87
N ALA A 360 17.45 4.16 24.43
CA ALA A 360 16.65 2.94 24.21
C ALA A 360 17.24 2.06 23.10
N LEU A 361 17.69 2.65 21.98
CA LEU A 361 18.32 1.89 20.90
C LEU A 361 19.69 1.32 21.31
N GLN A 362 20.49 2.10 22.05
CA GLN A 362 21.75 1.63 22.61
C GLN A 362 21.54 0.49 23.60
N GLN A 363 20.52 0.58 24.45
CA GLN A 363 20.17 -0.48 25.39
C GLN A 363 19.76 -1.76 24.67
N TRP A 364 18.87 -1.63 23.65
CA TRP A 364 18.47 -2.78 22.82
C TRP A 364 19.68 -3.47 22.19
N CYS A 365 20.64 -2.72 21.65
CA CYS A 365 21.84 -3.30 21.05
C CYS A 365 22.69 -4.05 22.09
N ARG A 366 22.87 -3.50 23.30
CA ARG A 366 23.60 -4.20 24.38
C ARG A 366 22.92 -5.52 24.77
N GLU A 367 21.60 -5.52 24.88
CA GLU A 367 20.81 -6.73 25.19
C GLU A 367 20.91 -7.78 24.09
N ALA A 368 20.81 -7.34 22.81
CA ALA A 368 20.97 -8.21 21.66
C ALA A 368 22.39 -8.83 21.58
N GLU A 369 23.41 -8.05 21.85
CA GLU A 369 24.83 -8.51 21.88
C GLU A 369 25.10 -9.47 23.02
N SER A 370 24.48 -9.31 24.18
CA SER A 370 24.60 -10.21 25.33
C SER A 370 23.75 -11.48 25.24
N SER A 371 22.90 -11.61 24.23
CA SER A 371 21.90 -12.70 24.09
C SER A 371 22.51 -14.10 23.86
N GLY A 372 23.77 -14.19 23.45
CA GLY A 372 24.40 -15.45 23.02
C GLY A 372 23.92 -15.98 21.67
N ILE A 373 23.00 -15.30 20.99
CA ILE A 373 22.46 -15.70 19.68
C ILE A 373 23.22 -14.97 18.58
N LYS A 374 24.11 -15.67 17.89
CA LYS A 374 25.04 -15.08 16.92
C LYS A 374 24.35 -14.18 15.87
N VAL A 375 23.27 -14.64 15.23
CA VAL A 375 22.58 -13.86 14.20
C VAL A 375 21.90 -12.59 14.75
N LEU A 376 21.50 -12.58 16.03
CA LEU A 376 20.98 -11.40 16.70
C LEU A 376 22.10 -10.40 17.04
N GLN A 377 23.24 -10.91 17.49
CA GLN A 377 24.45 -10.10 17.69
C GLN A 377 24.93 -9.43 16.40
N ASP A 378 25.00 -10.21 15.30
CA ASP A 378 25.40 -9.69 13.99
C ASP A 378 24.44 -8.62 13.48
N PHE A 379 23.13 -8.81 13.68
CA PHE A 379 22.12 -7.82 13.33
C PHE A 379 22.27 -6.53 14.16
N ALA A 380 22.45 -6.64 15.48
CA ALA A 380 22.70 -5.48 16.35
C ALA A 380 23.97 -4.72 15.96
N HIS A 381 25.01 -5.44 15.57
CA HIS A 381 26.23 -4.83 15.06
C HIS A 381 25.99 -4.08 13.74
N SER A 382 25.28 -4.69 12.79
CA SER A 382 24.96 -4.06 11.50
C SER A 382 24.07 -2.82 11.66
N LEU A 383 23.20 -2.78 12.68
CA LEU A 383 22.27 -1.67 12.92
C LEU A 383 23.01 -0.36 13.21
N ARG A 384 24.22 -0.41 13.78
CA ARG A 384 25.08 0.76 14.03
C ARG A 384 25.44 1.51 12.76
N GLY A 385 25.61 0.79 11.65
CA GLY A 385 26.01 1.34 10.35
C GLY A 385 24.89 2.09 9.61
N TYR A 386 23.64 2.02 10.06
CA TYR A 386 22.56 2.70 9.35
C TYR A 386 22.66 4.22 9.50
N TYR A 387 22.39 4.92 8.38
CA TYR A 387 22.23 6.38 8.34
C TYR A 387 21.05 6.77 7.43
N PRO A 388 20.41 7.93 7.67
CA PRO A 388 19.29 8.39 6.86
C PRO A 388 19.79 8.80 5.46
N VAL A 389 19.09 8.36 4.42
CA VAL A 389 19.31 8.83 3.05
C VAL A 389 18.33 9.95 2.78
N ALA A 390 18.82 11.10 2.29
CA ALA A 390 17.97 12.21 1.90
C ALA A 390 16.96 11.79 0.81
N HIS A 391 15.75 12.35 0.89
CA HIS A 391 14.65 12.07 -0.05
C HIS A 391 14.92 12.55 -1.45
#